data_df80503a0a4da01f51d595bd857ac3da
#
_entry.id   df80503a0a4da01f51d595bd857ac3da
#
_cell.length_a   1.000
_cell.length_b   1.000
_cell.length_c   1.000
_cell.angle_alpha   90.00
_cell.angle_beta   90.00
_cell.angle_gamma   90.00
#
_symmetry.space_group_name_H-M   'P 1'
#
loop_
_entity.id
_entity.type
_entity.pdbx_description
1 polymer ?
#
loop_
_entity_poly.entity_id
_entity_poly.type
_entity_poly.pdbx_seq_one_letter_code
_entity_poly.pdbx_strand_id
1 'polypeptide(L)'
;LYILQVTLAGPRTTVEAQAFYRMYHSYADIPNPWDRLRWCRYGLDLLQKEVAAMVGMEEWLYRDLESGAFHRSFTPELADKLAALYGIPVEDILDDYTLFLHRGGGDFLRRYREAKGWSRQQLADHAKVSRTSIRCWESGQKTISQKCFCHLAENLGSDFPSMPVSYTHLRAH
;
A
#
# COMPACT_ATOMS: atom_id res chain seq x y z
N LEU A 1 32.24 26.86 30.04
CA LEU A 1 30.96 27.07 29.35
C LEU A 1 31.13 26.55 27.92
N TYR A 2 30.68 25.32 27.62
CA TYR A 2 30.57 24.83 26.24
C TYR A 2 29.29 25.39 25.67
N ILE A 3 29.41 26.33 24.73
CA ILE A 3 28.29 26.75 23.89
C ILE A 3 28.11 25.63 22.84
N LEU A 4 27.09 24.80 22.98
CA LEU A 4 26.60 23.96 21.93
C LEU A 4 26.12 24.87 20.78
N GLN A 5 26.95 25.04 19.76
CA GLN A 5 26.49 25.57 18.48
C GLN A 5 25.50 24.54 17.87
N VAL A 6 24.24 24.73 18.15
CA VAL A 6 23.19 24.07 17.36
C VAL A 6 23.21 24.74 15.99
N THR A 7 23.93 24.15 15.06
CA THR A 7 23.82 24.53 13.65
C THR A 7 22.40 24.10 13.23
N LEU A 8 21.50 25.06 13.17
CA LEU A 8 20.21 24.89 12.50
C LEU A 8 20.52 24.67 11.02
N ALA A 9 20.78 23.42 10.64
CA ALA A 9 20.77 23.04 9.25
C ALA A 9 19.36 23.34 8.74
N GLY A 10 19.23 24.21 7.75
CA GLY A 10 17.95 24.46 7.09
C GLY A 10 17.39 23.16 6.52
N PRO A 11 16.07 23.07 6.28
CA PRO A 11 15.44 21.84 5.82
C PRO A 11 16.09 21.34 4.52
N ARG A 12 16.58 20.09 4.55
CA ARG A 12 17.40 19.48 3.47
C ARG A 12 16.60 19.22 2.17
N THR A 13 15.29 19.23 2.28
CA THR A 13 14.35 18.89 1.16
C THR A 13 13.53 20.10 0.71
N THR A 14 13.99 21.33 0.98
CA THR A 14 13.17 22.55 0.93
C THR A 14 12.54 22.83 -0.44
N VAL A 15 13.29 22.68 -1.53
CA VAL A 15 12.80 23.07 -2.87
C VAL A 15 11.77 22.07 -3.38
N GLU A 16 12.07 20.77 -3.28
CA GLU A 16 11.16 19.71 -3.71
C GLU A 16 9.92 19.64 -2.82
N ALA A 17 10.09 19.79 -1.50
CA ALA A 17 8.99 19.81 -0.56
C ALA A 17 8.04 21.00 -0.80
N GLN A 18 8.57 22.19 -1.04
CA GLN A 18 7.74 23.35 -1.35
C GLN A 18 6.96 23.19 -2.64
N ALA A 19 7.58 22.65 -3.68
CA ALA A 19 6.90 22.36 -4.94
C ALA A 19 5.77 21.34 -4.72
N PHE A 20 6.03 20.31 -3.93
CA PHE A 20 5.08 19.26 -3.62
C PHE A 20 3.90 19.78 -2.77
N TYR A 21 4.16 20.58 -1.72
CA TYR A 21 3.10 21.17 -0.88
C TYR A 21 2.25 22.23 -1.61
N ARG A 22 2.66 22.71 -2.77
CA ARG A 22 1.79 23.53 -3.64
C ARG A 22 0.73 22.70 -4.37
N MET A 23 0.95 21.39 -4.53
CA MET A 23 0.01 20.49 -5.20
C MET A 23 -1.14 20.08 -4.28
N TYR A 24 -0.90 19.99 -2.98
CA TYR A 24 -1.88 19.54 -2.00
C TYR A 24 -1.94 20.53 -0.84
N HIS A 25 -3.15 20.94 -0.44
CA HIS A 25 -3.34 21.86 0.69
C HIS A 25 -3.29 21.16 2.04
N SER A 26 -3.67 19.88 2.06
CA SER A 26 -3.65 19.05 3.27
C SER A 26 -3.34 17.58 2.94
N TYR A 27 -2.97 16.81 3.95
CA TYR A 27 -2.81 15.36 3.83
C TYR A 27 -4.07 14.66 3.30
N ALA A 28 -5.24 15.13 3.70
CA ALA A 28 -6.53 14.56 3.28
C ALA A 28 -6.82 14.71 1.78
N ASP A 29 -6.20 15.71 1.13
CA ASP A 29 -6.37 15.96 -0.31
C ASP A 29 -5.54 14.99 -1.18
N ILE A 30 -4.63 14.22 -0.58
CA ILE A 30 -3.72 13.35 -1.32
C ILE A 30 -4.44 12.06 -1.71
N PRO A 31 -4.64 11.82 -3.01
CA PRO A 31 -5.47 10.71 -3.47
C PRO A 31 -4.75 9.35 -3.44
N ASN A 32 -3.42 9.33 -3.45
CA ASN A 32 -2.65 8.11 -3.67
C ASN A 32 -1.66 7.83 -2.52
N PRO A 33 -1.34 6.54 -2.24
CA PRO A 33 -0.44 6.15 -1.15
C PRO A 33 0.98 6.69 -1.29
N TRP A 34 1.53 6.71 -2.51
CA TRP A 34 2.92 7.11 -2.74
C TRP A 34 3.18 8.59 -2.47
N ASP A 35 2.23 9.46 -2.77
CA ASP A 35 2.34 10.88 -2.42
C ASP A 35 2.09 11.11 -0.91
N ARG A 36 1.30 10.27 -0.25
CA ARG A 36 1.17 10.26 1.22
C ARG A 36 2.50 9.92 1.90
N LEU A 37 3.23 8.91 1.39
CA LEU A 37 4.58 8.60 1.87
C LEU A 37 5.52 9.79 1.71
N ARG A 38 5.51 10.43 0.55
CA ARG A 38 6.33 11.61 0.26
C ARG A 38 5.97 12.80 1.16
N TRP A 39 4.67 13.05 1.36
CA TRP A 39 4.18 14.08 2.29
C TRP A 39 4.72 13.88 3.70
N CYS A 40 4.59 12.68 4.24
CA CYS A 40 5.07 12.36 5.58
C CYS A 40 6.60 12.49 5.68
N ARG A 41 7.34 12.01 4.68
CA ARG A 41 8.80 12.12 4.66
C ARG A 41 9.27 13.57 4.64
N TYR A 42 8.68 14.41 3.83
CA TYR A 42 9.00 15.85 3.79
C TYR A 42 8.64 16.54 5.13
N GLY A 43 7.53 16.16 5.74
CA GLY A 43 7.12 16.68 7.04
C GLY A 43 8.12 16.38 8.16
N LEU A 44 8.87 15.29 8.05
CA LEU A 44 9.93 14.90 8.97
C LEU A 44 11.34 15.37 8.52
N ASP A 45 11.45 16.09 7.40
CA ASP A 45 12.72 16.50 6.77
C ASP A 45 13.71 15.34 6.55
N LEU A 46 13.20 14.17 6.16
CA LEU A 46 13.98 12.97 5.93
C LEU A 46 14.30 12.77 4.45
N LEU A 47 15.49 12.22 4.16
CA LEU A 47 15.85 11.69 2.86
C LEU A 47 15.30 10.26 2.70
N GLN A 48 15.08 9.84 1.46
CA GLN A 48 14.61 8.47 1.16
C GLN A 48 15.48 7.38 1.78
N LYS A 49 16.81 7.55 1.71
CA LYS A 49 17.78 6.62 2.32
C LYS A 49 17.68 6.56 3.85
N GLU A 50 17.31 7.67 4.50
CA GLU A 50 17.17 7.72 5.96
C GLU A 50 15.92 6.97 6.40
N VAL A 51 14.79 7.17 5.70
CA VAL A 51 13.56 6.40 5.95
C VAL A 51 13.82 4.90 5.74
N ALA A 52 14.45 4.53 4.62
CA ALA A 52 14.78 3.15 4.33
C ALA A 52 15.62 2.51 5.44
N ALA A 53 16.65 3.21 5.93
CA ALA A 53 17.48 2.74 7.04
C ALA A 53 16.69 2.61 8.36
N MET A 54 15.80 3.57 8.67
CA MET A 54 14.99 3.56 9.91
C MET A 54 14.04 2.38 9.99
N VAL A 55 13.45 1.97 8.86
CA VAL A 55 12.51 0.85 8.82
C VAL A 55 13.18 -0.49 8.46
N GLY A 56 14.47 -0.47 8.11
CA GLY A 56 15.24 -1.66 7.75
C GLY A 56 14.89 -2.22 6.38
N MET A 57 14.70 -1.35 5.39
CA MET A 57 14.47 -1.72 4.00
C MET A 57 15.55 -1.17 3.08
N GLU A 58 15.64 -1.71 1.87
CA GLU A 58 16.54 -1.21 0.85
C GLU A 58 16.07 0.15 0.31
N GLU A 59 17.01 1.08 0.07
CA GLU A 59 16.71 2.43 -0.43
C GLU A 59 15.93 2.41 -1.76
N TRP A 60 16.32 1.51 -2.68
CA TRP A 60 15.63 1.38 -3.96
C TRP A 60 14.16 0.99 -3.80
N LEU A 61 13.86 0.12 -2.82
CA LEU A 61 12.49 -0.31 -2.55
C LEU A 61 11.64 0.86 -2.04
N TYR A 62 12.18 1.67 -1.12
CA TYR A 62 11.48 2.86 -0.64
C TYR A 62 11.25 3.90 -1.76
N ARG A 63 12.27 4.13 -2.60
CA ARG A 63 12.16 5.02 -3.76
C ARG A 63 11.07 4.56 -4.72
N ASP A 64 10.99 3.27 -4.97
CA ASP A 64 9.97 2.70 -5.86
C ASP A 64 8.57 2.81 -5.26
N LEU A 65 8.41 2.67 -3.93
CA LEU A 65 7.13 2.95 -3.26
C LEU A 65 6.67 4.39 -3.47
N GLU A 66 7.56 5.38 -3.34
CA GLU A 66 7.24 6.78 -3.63
C GLU A 66 7.00 7.08 -5.12
N SER A 67 7.35 6.19 -6.02
CA SER A 67 7.01 6.27 -7.45
C SER A 67 5.71 5.55 -7.81
N GLY A 68 5.06 4.89 -6.86
CA GLY A 68 3.86 4.10 -7.05
C GLY A 68 4.12 2.65 -7.49
N ALA A 69 5.37 2.20 -7.45
CA ALA A 69 5.73 0.81 -7.74
C ALA A 69 5.77 -0.02 -6.45
N PHE A 70 4.81 -0.92 -6.29
CA PHE A 70 4.76 -1.84 -5.15
C PHE A 70 5.30 -3.21 -5.55
N HIS A 71 6.37 -3.64 -4.87
CA HIS A 71 7.07 -4.90 -5.15
C HIS A 71 6.75 -5.97 -4.11
N ARG A 72 6.96 -7.23 -4.48
CA ARG A 72 6.81 -8.38 -3.57
C ARG A 72 7.72 -8.29 -2.33
N SER A 73 8.84 -7.59 -2.44
CA SER A 73 9.75 -7.34 -1.31
C SER A 73 9.21 -6.38 -0.27
N PHE A 74 8.13 -5.67 -0.58
CA PHE A 74 7.42 -4.83 0.39
C PHE A 74 6.46 -5.71 1.18
N THR A 75 6.89 -6.08 2.37
CA THR A 75 6.15 -7.01 3.24
C THR A 75 5.19 -6.29 4.18
N PRO A 76 4.19 -6.98 4.75
CA PRO A 76 3.31 -6.41 5.77
C PRO A 76 4.06 -5.77 6.93
N GLU A 77 5.16 -6.38 7.38
CA GLU A 77 5.95 -5.87 8.50
C GLU A 77 6.66 -4.55 8.16
N LEU A 78 7.10 -4.37 6.91
CA LEU A 78 7.67 -3.10 6.43
C LEU A 78 6.60 -2.02 6.32
N ALA A 79 5.39 -2.39 5.89
CA ALA A 79 4.24 -1.48 5.85
C ALA A 79 3.88 -0.98 7.27
N ASP A 80 3.81 -1.88 8.24
CA ASP A 80 3.53 -1.54 9.64
C ASP A 80 4.61 -0.63 10.23
N LYS A 81 5.88 -0.87 9.93
CA LYS A 81 6.99 0.00 10.36
C LYS A 81 6.92 1.40 9.75
N LEU A 82 6.59 1.51 8.47
CA LEU A 82 6.38 2.81 7.81
C LEU A 82 5.18 3.55 8.40
N ALA A 83 4.07 2.87 8.62
CA ALA A 83 2.88 3.43 9.24
C ALA A 83 3.19 3.96 10.66
N ALA A 84 3.93 3.18 11.45
CA ALA A 84 4.38 3.58 12.78
C ALA A 84 5.34 4.77 12.75
N LEU A 85 6.31 4.79 11.83
CA LEU A 85 7.26 5.90 11.66
C LEU A 85 6.54 7.21 11.34
N TYR A 86 5.53 7.16 10.49
CA TYR A 86 4.78 8.33 10.04
C TYR A 86 3.57 8.67 10.91
N GLY A 87 3.17 7.78 11.81
CA GLY A 87 2.00 7.97 12.67
C GLY A 87 0.68 8.01 11.90
N ILE A 88 0.59 7.24 10.82
CA ILE A 88 -0.60 7.15 9.94
C ILE A 88 -1.11 5.71 9.85
N PRO A 89 -2.39 5.50 9.47
CA PRO A 89 -2.92 4.17 9.23
C PRO A 89 -2.18 3.48 8.07
N VAL A 90 -1.96 2.16 8.19
CA VAL A 90 -1.30 1.37 7.13
C VAL A 90 -2.11 1.38 5.82
N GLU A 91 -3.43 1.50 5.92
CA GLU A 91 -4.34 1.65 4.79
C GLU A 91 -4.06 2.88 3.92
N ASP A 92 -3.44 3.91 4.50
CA ASP A 92 -3.12 5.14 3.79
C ASP A 92 -1.87 5.03 2.90
N ILE A 93 -1.04 4.01 3.11
CA ILE A 93 0.25 3.83 2.43
C ILE A 93 0.34 2.59 1.56
N LEU A 94 -0.69 1.77 1.52
CA LEU A 94 -0.75 0.57 0.68
C LEU A 94 -1.64 0.81 -0.54
N ASP A 95 -1.26 0.24 -1.68
CA ASP A 95 -2.19 0.10 -2.79
C ASP A 95 -3.19 -1.04 -2.50
N ASP A 96 -4.22 -1.12 -3.32
CA ASP A 96 -5.32 -2.07 -3.13
C ASP A 96 -4.84 -3.52 -3.03
N TYR A 97 -3.90 -3.89 -3.88
CA TYR A 97 -3.38 -5.26 -3.90
C TYR A 97 -2.50 -5.56 -2.68
N THR A 98 -1.61 -4.64 -2.31
CA THR A 98 -0.76 -4.82 -1.14
C THR A 98 -1.56 -4.76 0.16
N LEU A 99 -2.61 -3.94 0.23
CA LEU A 99 -3.56 -3.93 1.33
C LEU A 99 -4.32 -5.26 1.45
N PHE A 100 -4.77 -5.81 0.32
CA PHE A 100 -5.39 -7.13 0.30
C PHE A 100 -4.44 -8.23 0.83
N LEU A 101 -3.17 -8.20 0.43
CA LEU A 101 -2.16 -9.12 0.96
C LEU A 101 -1.90 -8.90 2.46
N HIS A 102 -1.78 -7.65 2.89
CA HIS A 102 -1.59 -7.28 4.30
C HIS A 102 -2.73 -7.79 5.19
N ARG A 103 -3.96 -7.77 4.67
CA ARG A 103 -5.15 -8.34 5.36
C ARG A 103 -5.23 -9.88 5.29
N GLY A 104 -4.19 -10.55 4.82
CA GLY A 104 -4.16 -12.01 4.67
C GLY A 104 -5.03 -12.49 3.51
N GLY A 105 -4.70 -12.11 2.28
CA GLY A 105 -5.49 -12.27 1.07
C GLY A 105 -6.32 -13.56 0.92
N GLY A 106 -5.74 -14.74 1.24
CA GLY A 106 -6.47 -16.01 1.21
C GLY A 106 -7.56 -16.10 2.29
N ASP A 107 -7.27 -15.65 3.51
CA ASP A 107 -8.23 -15.60 4.62
C ASP A 107 -9.32 -14.55 4.37
N PHE A 108 -8.95 -13.43 3.75
CA PHE A 108 -9.92 -12.42 3.32
C PHE A 108 -10.89 -13.01 2.29
N LEU A 109 -10.37 -13.70 1.27
CA LEU A 109 -11.18 -14.36 0.25
C LEU A 109 -12.14 -15.40 0.85
N ARG A 110 -11.66 -16.20 1.82
CA ARG A 110 -12.48 -17.17 2.54
C ARG A 110 -13.61 -16.49 3.30
N ARG A 111 -13.32 -15.46 4.09
CA ARG A 111 -14.33 -14.69 4.85
C ARG A 111 -15.35 -14.03 3.95
N TYR A 112 -14.91 -13.46 2.82
CA TYR A 112 -15.80 -12.90 1.81
C TYR A 112 -16.78 -13.95 1.27
N ARG A 113 -16.27 -15.12 0.89
CA ARG A 113 -17.09 -16.24 0.42
C ARG A 113 -18.11 -16.68 1.47
N GLU A 114 -17.68 -16.85 2.72
CA GLU A 114 -18.54 -17.26 3.83
C GLU A 114 -19.61 -16.23 4.14
N ALA A 115 -19.30 -14.95 4.10
CA ALA A 115 -20.26 -13.86 4.28
C ALA A 115 -21.34 -13.85 3.18
N LYS A 116 -21.01 -14.30 1.96
CA LYS A 116 -21.98 -14.48 0.87
C LYS A 116 -22.77 -15.81 0.97
N GLY A 117 -22.41 -16.68 1.89
CA GLY A 117 -23.00 -18.03 1.98
C GLY A 117 -22.62 -18.97 0.82
N TRP A 118 -21.50 -18.69 0.14
CA TRP A 118 -21.11 -19.45 -1.05
C TRP A 118 -20.21 -20.64 -0.73
N SER A 119 -20.43 -21.71 -1.46
CA SER A 119 -19.42 -22.80 -1.57
C SER A 119 -18.21 -22.32 -2.38
N ARG A 120 -17.08 -23.04 -2.27
CA ARG A 120 -15.90 -22.77 -3.12
C ARG A 120 -16.21 -22.89 -4.62
N GLN A 121 -17.13 -23.76 -5.00
CA GLN A 121 -17.55 -23.86 -6.39
C GLN A 121 -18.30 -22.60 -6.84
N GLN A 122 -19.26 -22.12 -6.06
CA GLN A 122 -20.00 -20.91 -6.38
C GLN A 122 -19.07 -19.67 -6.45
N LEU A 123 -18.13 -19.52 -5.52
CA LEU A 123 -17.13 -18.44 -5.62
C LEU A 123 -16.29 -18.57 -6.91
N ALA A 124 -15.86 -19.80 -7.26
CA ALA A 124 -15.09 -20.03 -8.48
C ALA A 124 -15.87 -19.67 -9.74
N ASP A 125 -17.17 -20.00 -9.79
CA ASP A 125 -18.05 -19.68 -10.91
C ASP A 125 -18.26 -18.15 -11.03
N HIS A 126 -18.53 -17.45 -9.92
CA HIS A 126 -18.66 -16.00 -9.91
C HIS A 126 -17.35 -15.29 -10.29
N ALA A 127 -16.23 -15.76 -9.75
CA ALA A 127 -14.91 -15.19 -10.02
C ALA A 127 -14.31 -15.62 -11.37
N LYS A 128 -14.95 -16.54 -12.10
CA LYS A 128 -14.48 -17.13 -13.37
C LYS A 128 -13.07 -17.74 -13.26
N VAL A 129 -12.83 -18.46 -12.17
CA VAL A 129 -11.57 -19.16 -11.89
C VAL A 129 -11.84 -20.62 -11.56
N SER A 130 -10.79 -21.45 -11.46
CA SER A 130 -10.97 -22.85 -11.07
C SER A 130 -11.22 -22.96 -9.55
N ARG A 131 -12.06 -23.94 -9.15
CA ARG A 131 -12.25 -24.31 -7.74
C ARG A 131 -10.94 -24.66 -7.05
N THR A 132 -10.00 -25.27 -7.80
CA THR A 132 -8.66 -25.59 -7.28
C THR A 132 -7.87 -24.32 -6.95
N SER A 133 -7.97 -23.26 -7.76
CA SER A 133 -7.35 -21.96 -7.45
C SER A 133 -7.90 -21.38 -6.15
N ILE A 134 -9.22 -21.34 -5.98
CA ILE A 134 -9.85 -20.89 -4.73
C ILE A 134 -9.33 -21.68 -3.53
N ARG A 135 -9.32 -23.02 -3.62
CA ARG A 135 -8.80 -23.87 -2.54
C ARG A 135 -7.35 -23.55 -2.19
N CYS A 136 -6.48 -23.42 -3.19
CA CYS A 136 -5.05 -23.13 -2.96
C CYS A 136 -4.83 -21.74 -2.34
N TRP A 137 -5.62 -20.76 -2.73
CA TRP A 137 -5.56 -19.41 -2.20
C TRP A 137 -6.07 -19.35 -0.75
N GLU A 138 -7.24 -19.92 -0.47
CA GLU A 138 -7.83 -19.98 0.88
C GLU A 138 -6.99 -20.79 1.88
N SER A 139 -6.22 -21.78 1.40
CA SER A 139 -5.34 -22.58 2.25
C SER A 139 -3.94 -22.01 2.42
N GLY A 140 -3.63 -20.89 1.78
CA GLY A 140 -2.29 -20.30 1.79
C GLY A 140 -1.23 -21.08 0.99
N GLN A 141 -1.60 -22.16 0.28
CA GLN A 141 -0.67 -22.92 -0.57
C GLN A 141 -0.11 -22.09 -1.73
N LYS A 142 -0.88 -21.12 -2.19
CA LYS A 142 -0.46 -20.17 -3.23
C LYS A 142 -0.92 -18.77 -2.87
N THR A 143 -0.03 -17.80 -3.06
CA THR A 143 -0.38 -16.38 -2.96
C THR A 143 -1.16 -15.96 -4.20
N ILE A 144 -2.20 -15.15 -4.01
CA ILE A 144 -2.95 -14.54 -5.11
C ILE A 144 -2.03 -13.51 -5.78
N SER A 145 -1.79 -13.66 -7.08
CA SER A 145 -1.01 -12.68 -7.83
C SER A 145 -1.81 -11.40 -8.09
N GLN A 146 -1.13 -10.28 -8.35
CA GLN A 146 -1.79 -9.01 -8.68
C GLN A 146 -2.76 -9.14 -9.85
N LYS A 147 -2.38 -9.90 -10.90
CA LYS A 147 -3.25 -10.18 -12.04
C LYS A 147 -4.52 -10.94 -11.62
N CYS A 148 -4.37 -11.95 -10.75
CA CYS A 148 -5.53 -12.69 -10.24
C CYS A 148 -6.40 -11.81 -9.33
N PHE A 149 -5.79 -10.95 -8.51
CA PHE A 149 -6.51 -10.01 -7.67
C PHE A 149 -7.36 -9.03 -8.51
N CYS A 150 -6.79 -8.40 -9.54
CA CYS A 150 -7.55 -7.54 -10.45
C CYS A 150 -8.72 -8.30 -11.11
N HIS A 151 -8.46 -9.54 -11.58
CA HIS A 151 -9.50 -10.39 -12.17
C HIS A 151 -10.62 -10.74 -11.18
N LEU A 152 -10.30 -11.01 -9.91
CA LEU A 152 -11.28 -11.23 -8.84
C LEU A 152 -12.12 -9.95 -8.61
N ALA A 153 -11.47 -8.78 -8.49
CA ALA A 153 -12.15 -7.52 -8.28
C ALA A 153 -13.12 -7.18 -9.42
N GLU A 154 -12.72 -7.42 -10.67
CA GLU A 154 -13.58 -7.20 -11.85
C GLU A 154 -14.82 -8.11 -11.87
N ASN A 155 -14.72 -9.36 -11.41
CA ASN A 155 -15.79 -10.34 -11.52
C ASN A 155 -16.68 -10.43 -10.26
N LEU A 156 -16.16 -10.10 -9.08
CA LEU A 156 -16.90 -10.19 -7.81
C LEU A 156 -17.63 -8.90 -7.44
N GLY A 157 -17.34 -7.80 -8.13
CA GLY A 157 -18.03 -6.53 -7.95
C GLY A 157 -17.45 -5.62 -6.86
N SER A 158 -18.11 -4.48 -6.63
CA SER A 158 -17.63 -3.37 -5.80
C SER A 158 -17.47 -3.68 -4.31
N ASP A 159 -18.04 -4.74 -3.83
CA ASP A 159 -17.91 -5.20 -2.45
C ASP A 159 -16.72 -6.15 -2.23
N PHE A 160 -15.94 -6.42 -3.30
CA PHE A 160 -14.70 -7.21 -3.21
C PHE A 160 -13.49 -6.43 -3.78
N PRO A 161 -12.53 -6.24 -2.96
CA PRO A 161 -12.58 -5.77 -1.57
C PRO A 161 -13.23 -4.40 -1.55
N SER A 162 -13.82 -3.95 -0.44
CA SER A 162 -14.43 -2.61 -0.36
C SER A 162 -13.34 -1.54 -0.52
N MET A 163 -13.13 -1.14 -1.76
CA MET A 163 -12.13 -0.20 -2.20
C MET A 163 -12.71 1.18 -2.33
N PRO A 164 -12.02 2.23 -1.89
CA PRO A 164 -12.33 3.57 -2.38
C PRO A 164 -12.10 3.57 -3.90
N VAL A 165 -13.15 3.92 -4.63
CA VAL A 165 -13.29 3.86 -6.10
C VAL A 165 -12.24 4.68 -6.89
N SER A 166 -11.34 5.41 -6.20
CA SER A 166 -10.45 6.41 -6.80
C SER A 166 -9.20 5.86 -7.51
N TYR A 167 -8.86 4.57 -7.36
CA TYR A 167 -7.57 4.05 -7.86
C TYR A 167 -7.64 3.27 -9.17
N THR A 168 -8.81 2.77 -9.59
CA THR A 168 -8.96 1.95 -10.80
C THR A 168 -8.78 2.73 -12.10
N HIS A 169 -8.93 4.04 -12.10
CA HIS A 169 -8.89 4.87 -13.32
C HIS A 169 -7.50 5.43 -13.69
N LEU A 170 -6.49 5.32 -12.83
CA LEU A 170 -5.16 5.91 -13.08
C LEU A 170 -4.16 4.96 -13.75
N ARG A 171 -4.52 3.68 -13.98
CA ARG A 171 -3.65 2.69 -14.64
C ARG A 171 -4.00 2.40 -16.11
N ALA A 172 -4.86 3.19 -16.74
CA ALA A 172 -5.26 3.02 -18.14
C ALA A 172 -4.63 4.07 -19.08
N HIS A 173 -3.32 4.34 -18.90
CA HIS A 173 -2.52 5.03 -19.94
C HIS A 173 -1.07 4.62 -19.86
#